data_c997afa9f30622ea6fd01e4fb263c40c
#
_entry.id   c997afa9f30622ea6fd01e4fb263c40c
#
_cell.length_a   1.000
_cell.length_b   1.000
_cell.length_c   1.000
_cell.angle_alpha   90.00
_cell.angle_beta   90.00
_cell.angle_gamma   90.00
#
_symmetry.space_group_name_H-M   'P 1'
#
loop_
_entity.id
_entity.type
_entity.pdbx_description
1 polymer ?
#
loop_
_entity_poly.entity_id
_entity_poly.type
_entity_poly.pdbx_seq_one_letter_code
_entity_poly.pdbx_strand_id
1 'polypeptide(L)'
;GYKKEYPWLKEVDSLALANAQLHLESAFRKFFREPACGFPRYKSKKHARNSYTTNALNGNILLQDTHLKLPKMSVIRIKLHRQIPSDWKLKSVTVSREPSGKYFASLLFCCENQTVEKRPAERFLGIDFAMQGMCVFSTGERAGYPMFYRKEKKLAREQRKLSHCEKG
;
A
#
# COMPACT_ATOMS: atom_id res chain seq x y z
N GLY A 1 -8.09 4.37 32.06
CA GLY A 1 -7.98 4.37 30.59
C GLY A 1 -8.43 3.05 30.01
N TYR A 2 -8.84 3.01 28.76
CA TYR A 2 -9.44 1.89 28.03
C TYR A 2 -8.72 0.53 28.17
N LYS A 3 -7.39 0.51 28.35
CA LYS A 3 -6.64 -0.73 28.59
C LYS A 3 -6.94 -1.42 29.93
N LYS A 4 -7.59 -0.73 30.89
CA LYS A 4 -8.08 -1.35 32.13
C LYS A 4 -9.45 -1.98 31.88
N GLU A 5 -10.28 -1.31 31.10
CA GLU A 5 -11.65 -1.74 30.76
C GLU A 5 -11.62 -2.88 29.71
N TYR A 6 -10.70 -2.78 28.73
CA TYR A 6 -10.52 -3.76 27.65
C TYR A 6 -9.12 -4.39 27.70
N PRO A 7 -8.89 -5.43 28.49
CA PRO A 7 -7.57 -6.04 28.71
C PRO A 7 -6.88 -6.53 27.42
N TRP A 8 -7.65 -6.98 26.43
CA TRP A 8 -7.15 -7.45 25.14
C TRP A 8 -6.38 -6.36 24.34
N LEU A 9 -6.61 -5.09 24.62
CA LEU A 9 -5.83 -3.99 24.03
C LEU A 9 -4.36 -4.00 24.43
N LYS A 10 -3.99 -4.73 25.51
CA LYS A 10 -2.59 -4.90 25.92
C LYS A 10 -1.83 -5.87 25.01
N GLU A 11 -2.53 -6.75 24.33
CA GLU A 11 -1.94 -7.73 23.38
C GLU A 11 -1.57 -7.04 22.06
N VAL A 12 -2.24 -5.94 21.73
CA VAL A 12 -2.03 -5.19 20.49
C VAL A 12 -0.92 -4.16 20.68
N ASP A 13 -0.15 -3.93 19.63
CA ASP A 13 0.87 -2.87 19.59
C ASP A 13 0.23 -1.49 19.82
N SER A 14 0.76 -0.76 20.79
CA SER A 14 0.25 0.56 21.21
C SER A 14 0.36 1.60 20.08
N LEU A 15 1.42 1.53 19.26
CA LEU A 15 1.59 2.45 18.13
C LEU A 15 0.64 2.14 16.98
N ALA A 16 0.29 0.86 16.79
CA ALA A 16 -0.75 0.47 15.83
C ALA A 16 -2.13 1.01 16.26
N LEU A 17 -2.44 0.96 17.56
CA LEU A 17 -3.67 1.56 18.11
C LEU A 17 -3.69 3.08 17.94
N ALA A 18 -2.56 3.75 18.22
CA ALA A 18 -2.44 5.20 18.03
C ALA A 18 -2.64 5.59 16.56
N ASN A 19 -2.06 4.84 15.62
CA ASN A 19 -2.28 5.08 14.18
C ASN A 19 -3.75 4.89 13.78
N ALA A 20 -4.44 3.89 14.33
CA ALA A 20 -5.87 3.70 14.08
C ALA A 20 -6.70 4.90 14.54
N GLN A 21 -6.37 5.47 15.71
CA GLN A 21 -7.00 6.68 16.23
C GLN A 21 -6.73 7.90 15.33
N LEU A 22 -5.47 8.10 14.90
CA LEU A 22 -5.10 9.19 13.98
C LEU A 22 -5.81 9.08 12.63
N HIS A 23 -5.98 7.86 12.11
CA HIS A 23 -6.72 7.64 10.86
C HIS A 23 -8.20 8.00 11.02
N LEU A 24 -8.82 7.66 12.15
CA LEU A 24 -10.19 8.03 12.46
C LEU A 24 -10.34 9.55 12.57
N GLU A 25 -9.46 10.20 13.32
CA GLU A 25 -9.43 11.67 13.45
C GLU A 25 -9.28 12.34 12.08
N SER A 26 -8.37 11.86 11.25
CA SER A 26 -8.16 12.38 9.89
C SER A 26 -9.40 12.22 9.01
N ALA A 27 -10.12 11.10 9.14
CA ALA A 27 -11.35 10.87 8.40
C ALA A 27 -12.47 11.86 8.82
N PHE A 28 -12.64 12.13 10.12
CA PHE A 28 -13.58 13.13 10.62
C PHE A 28 -13.17 14.54 10.23
N ARG A 29 -11.89 14.88 10.35
CA ARG A 29 -11.37 16.19 9.94
C ARG A 29 -11.63 16.45 8.45
N LYS A 30 -11.44 15.43 7.61
CA LYS A 30 -11.76 15.52 6.19
C LYS A 30 -13.25 15.74 5.95
N PHE A 31 -14.11 15.00 6.63
CA PHE A 31 -15.57 15.15 6.54
C PHE A 31 -16.03 16.56 6.90
N PHE A 32 -15.51 17.13 8.01
CA PHE A 32 -15.88 18.49 8.43
C PHE A 32 -15.35 19.57 7.49
N ARG A 33 -14.21 19.34 6.85
CA ARG A 33 -13.66 20.28 5.86
C ARG A 33 -14.35 20.15 4.48
N GLU A 34 -14.68 18.93 4.08
CA GLU A 34 -15.22 18.60 2.77
C GLU A 34 -16.46 17.68 2.93
N PRO A 35 -17.66 18.23 3.25
CA PRO A 35 -18.86 17.40 3.51
C PRO A 35 -19.24 16.49 2.34
N ALA A 36 -18.86 16.84 1.10
CA ALA A 36 -19.06 16.02 -0.08
C ALA A 36 -18.38 14.63 0.01
N CYS A 37 -17.34 14.47 0.85
CA CYS A 37 -16.70 13.17 1.09
C CYS A 37 -17.58 12.18 1.85
N GLY A 38 -18.68 12.63 2.44
CA GLY A 38 -19.59 11.81 3.23
C GLY A 38 -19.05 11.43 4.61
N PHE A 39 -19.94 10.96 5.47
CA PHE A 39 -19.61 10.58 6.84
C PHE A 39 -18.68 9.35 6.87
N PRO A 40 -17.67 9.33 7.77
CA PRO A 40 -16.78 8.16 7.91
C PRO A 40 -17.57 6.88 8.24
N ARG A 41 -17.32 5.83 7.48
CA ARG A 41 -17.99 4.54 7.66
C ARG A 41 -17.07 3.52 8.31
N TYR A 42 -17.64 2.65 9.14
CA TYR A 42 -16.90 1.53 9.70
C TYR A 42 -16.42 0.58 8.60
N LYS A 43 -15.20 0.14 8.74
CA LYS A 43 -14.63 -0.89 7.84
C LYS A 43 -15.27 -2.24 8.15
N SER A 44 -15.90 -2.87 7.16
CA SER A 44 -16.43 -4.22 7.31
C SER A 44 -15.36 -5.26 7.02
N LYS A 45 -15.45 -6.43 7.67
CA LYS A 45 -14.51 -7.55 7.41
C LYS A 45 -14.53 -8.02 5.95
N LYS A 46 -15.66 -7.86 5.25
CA LYS A 46 -15.83 -8.31 3.85
C LYS A 46 -15.13 -7.41 2.84
N HIS A 47 -15.08 -6.10 3.10
CA HIS A 47 -14.62 -5.10 2.12
C HIS A 47 -13.41 -4.30 2.59
N ALA A 48 -12.99 -4.47 3.84
CA ALA A 48 -11.83 -3.77 4.36
C ALA A 48 -10.52 -4.46 3.98
N ARG A 49 -9.53 -3.67 3.58
CA ARG A 49 -8.16 -4.15 3.46
C ARG A 49 -7.63 -4.46 4.86
N ASN A 50 -7.30 -5.71 5.11
CA ASN A 50 -6.73 -6.13 6.39
C ASN A 50 -5.29 -5.65 6.50
N SER A 51 -5.10 -4.49 7.11
CA SER A 51 -3.77 -3.89 7.29
C SER A 51 -3.70 -3.06 8.56
N TYR A 52 -2.51 -3.00 9.14
CA TYR A 52 -2.19 -2.08 10.23
C TYR A 52 -0.80 -1.48 10.02
N THR A 53 -0.58 -0.29 10.57
CA THR A 53 0.70 0.41 10.51
C THR A 53 1.24 0.61 11.91
N THR A 54 2.52 0.34 12.10
CA THR A 54 3.26 0.64 13.33
C THR A 54 4.47 1.50 13.02
N ASN A 55 4.80 2.44 13.90
CA ASN A 55 5.91 3.36 13.72
C ASN A 55 7.18 2.79 14.35
N ALA A 56 8.31 3.05 13.71
CA ALA A 56 9.61 2.74 14.28
C ALA A 56 9.99 3.84 15.30
N LEU A 57 10.04 3.48 16.55
CA LEU A 57 10.38 4.36 17.65
C LEU A 57 11.24 3.60 18.67
N ASN A 58 12.37 4.19 19.07
CA ASN A 58 13.23 3.63 20.11
C ASN A 58 13.64 2.15 19.89
N GLY A 59 13.86 1.74 18.63
CA GLY A 59 14.29 0.38 18.33
C GLY A 59 13.24 -0.73 18.52
N ASN A 60 11.97 -0.37 18.60
CA ASN A 60 10.86 -1.32 18.75
C ASN A 60 10.64 -2.23 17.52
N ILE A 61 11.20 -1.86 16.38
CA ILE A 61 11.20 -2.65 15.14
C ILE A 61 12.64 -2.95 14.77
N LEU A 62 12.97 -4.22 14.58
CA LEU A 62 14.29 -4.63 14.11
C LEU A 62 14.15 -5.28 12.74
N LEU A 63 14.98 -4.82 11.81
CA LEU A 63 15.11 -5.38 10.49
C LEU A 63 16.57 -5.81 10.29
N GLN A 64 16.80 -7.11 10.17
CA GLN A 64 18.11 -7.68 9.95
C GLN A 64 18.01 -8.68 8.79
N ASP A 65 18.70 -8.40 7.69
CA ASP A 65 18.73 -9.23 6.49
C ASP A 65 17.31 -9.66 6.05
N THR A 66 16.97 -10.90 6.30
CA THR A 66 15.68 -11.49 5.94
C THR A 66 14.74 -11.66 7.15
N HIS A 67 15.02 -11.00 8.26
CA HIS A 67 14.25 -11.13 9.50
C HIS A 67 13.68 -9.77 9.92
N LEU A 68 12.39 -9.76 10.20
CA LEU A 68 11.66 -8.60 10.70
C LEU A 68 11.07 -8.92 12.07
N LYS A 69 11.40 -8.13 13.07
CA LYS A 69 10.77 -8.17 14.38
C LYS A 69 9.85 -6.98 14.56
N LEU A 70 8.59 -7.24 14.80
CA LEU A 70 7.56 -6.22 15.08
C LEU A 70 7.18 -6.24 16.56
N PRO A 71 6.66 -5.13 17.11
CA PRO A 71 6.16 -5.10 18.48
C PRO A 71 5.12 -6.18 18.73
N LYS A 72 5.21 -6.83 19.91
CA LYS A 72 4.28 -7.91 20.33
C LYS A 72 4.27 -9.17 19.46
N MET A 73 5.22 -9.32 18.55
CA MET A 73 5.34 -10.48 17.68
C MET A 73 6.72 -11.12 17.81
N SER A 74 6.81 -12.41 17.52
CA SER A 74 8.09 -13.09 17.35
C SER A 74 8.79 -12.62 16.07
N VAL A 75 10.06 -12.96 15.92
CA VAL A 75 10.83 -12.68 14.70
C VAL A 75 10.20 -13.42 13.52
N ILE A 76 9.97 -12.70 12.42
CA ILE A 76 9.33 -13.21 11.21
C ILE A 76 10.35 -13.19 10.08
N ARG A 77 10.46 -14.29 9.36
CA ARG A 77 11.26 -14.37 8.14
C ARG A 77 10.50 -13.67 7.00
N ILE A 78 11.18 -12.74 6.31
CA ILE A 78 10.64 -11.99 5.18
C ILE A 78 11.50 -12.18 3.94
N LYS A 79 10.92 -11.92 2.77
CA LYS A 79 11.64 -11.85 1.50
C LYS A 79 11.75 -10.39 1.08
N LEU A 80 12.95 -9.83 1.16
CA LEU A 80 13.22 -8.49 0.64
C LEU A 80 13.30 -8.54 -0.89
N HIS A 81 12.67 -7.56 -1.55
CA HIS A 81 12.73 -7.45 -3.02
C HIS A 81 13.88 -6.57 -3.49
N ARG A 82 14.51 -5.80 -2.59
CA ARG A 82 15.70 -5.00 -2.86
C ARG A 82 16.55 -4.86 -1.61
N GLN A 83 17.83 -4.56 -1.78
CA GLN A 83 18.71 -4.20 -0.68
C GLN A 83 18.34 -2.81 -0.15
N ILE A 84 18.48 -2.65 1.14
CA ILE A 84 18.17 -1.40 1.84
C ILE A 84 19.51 -0.75 2.20
N PRO A 85 19.77 0.49 1.74
CA PRO A 85 20.96 1.23 2.12
C PRO A 85 21.05 1.42 3.65
N SER A 86 22.25 1.36 4.21
CA SER A 86 22.49 1.43 5.65
C SER A 86 22.23 2.82 6.26
N ASP A 87 22.27 3.86 5.44
CA ASP A 87 21.98 5.25 5.80
C ASP A 87 20.50 5.57 5.93
N TRP A 88 19.63 4.65 5.48
CA TRP A 88 18.19 4.86 5.54
C TRP A 88 17.63 4.52 6.91
N LYS A 89 16.85 5.45 7.47
CA LYS A 89 16.18 5.28 8.78
C LYS A 89 14.75 4.80 8.60
N LEU A 90 14.45 3.63 9.15
CA LEU A 90 13.09 3.08 9.15
C LEU A 90 12.15 4.00 9.96
N LYS A 91 11.02 4.39 9.36
CA LYS A 91 9.99 5.25 9.98
C LYS A 91 8.76 4.48 10.40
N SER A 92 8.27 3.61 9.54
CA SER A 92 7.09 2.79 9.85
C SER A 92 7.06 1.52 9.01
N VAL A 93 6.29 0.56 9.49
CA VAL A 93 5.99 -0.69 8.80
C VAL A 93 4.47 -0.83 8.71
N THR A 94 3.97 -1.05 7.50
CA THR A 94 2.58 -1.40 7.27
C THR A 94 2.49 -2.86 6.87
N VAL A 95 1.84 -3.66 7.69
CA VAL A 95 1.56 -5.07 7.38
C VAL A 95 0.18 -5.17 6.78
N SER A 96 0.06 -5.89 5.67
CA SER A 96 -1.20 -6.13 4.99
C SER A 96 -1.37 -7.61 4.66
N ARG A 97 -2.61 -8.08 4.74
CA ARG A 97 -3.01 -9.41 4.29
C ARG A 97 -3.88 -9.28 3.05
N GLU A 98 -3.53 -10.01 2.01
CA GLU A 98 -4.33 -10.09 0.79
C GLU A 98 -5.38 -11.20 0.87
N PRO A 99 -6.42 -11.16 0.00
CA PRO A 99 -7.40 -12.23 -0.10
C PRO A 99 -6.80 -13.60 -0.42
N SER A 100 -5.64 -13.64 -1.09
CA SER A 100 -4.85 -14.85 -1.35
C SER A 100 -4.28 -15.52 -0.09
N GLY A 101 -4.44 -14.90 1.09
CA GLY A 101 -3.84 -15.32 2.35
C GLY A 101 -2.38 -14.91 2.53
N LYS A 102 -1.75 -14.30 1.53
CA LYS A 102 -0.37 -13.82 1.61
C LYS A 102 -0.27 -12.54 2.43
N TYR A 103 0.84 -12.39 3.14
CA TYR A 103 1.17 -11.20 3.93
C TYR A 103 2.27 -10.41 3.25
N PHE A 104 2.15 -9.10 3.30
CA PHE A 104 3.12 -8.14 2.79
C PHE A 104 3.46 -7.13 3.86
N ALA A 105 4.74 -6.74 3.92
CA ALA A 105 5.22 -5.66 4.76
C ALA A 105 5.74 -4.53 3.87
N SER A 106 5.12 -3.36 3.97
CA SER A 106 5.61 -2.12 3.34
C SER A 106 6.43 -1.36 4.36
N LEU A 107 7.71 -1.17 4.06
CA LEU A 107 8.67 -0.49 4.91
C LEU A 107 8.85 0.95 4.42
N LEU A 108 8.57 1.94 5.25
CA LEU A 108 8.79 3.35 4.97
C LEU A 108 10.11 3.79 5.58
N PHE A 109 11.00 4.28 4.74
CA PHE A 109 12.28 4.83 5.16
C PHE A 109 12.33 6.33 4.93
N CYS A 110 13.13 7.01 5.74
CA CYS A 110 13.60 8.37 5.50
C CYS A 110 15.06 8.29 5.08
N CYS A 111 15.38 8.92 3.98
CA CYS A 111 16.75 9.16 3.52
C CYS A 111 16.99 10.67 3.42
N GLU A 112 18.20 11.11 3.67
CA GLU A 112 18.60 12.48 3.38
C GLU A 112 18.64 12.69 1.87
N ASN A 113 18.32 13.91 1.43
CA ASN A 113 18.06 14.29 0.03
C ASN A 113 19.00 13.60 -0.96
N GLN A 114 18.50 12.55 -1.59
CA GLN A 114 19.12 12.06 -2.80
C GLN A 114 18.63 12.95 -3.96
N THR A 115 19.26 14.08 -4.14
CA THR A 115 19.18 14.78 -5.41
C THR A 115 19.83 13.87 -6.43
N VAL A 116 18.99 13.16 -7.17
CA VAL A 116 19.46 12.45 -8.36
C VAL A 116 20.02 13.55 -9.27
N GLU A 117 21.34 13.57 -9.45
CA GLU A 117 21.95 14.41 -10.46
C GLU A 117 21.24 14.12 -11.78
N LYS A 118 20.50 15.11 -12.28
CA LYS A 118 19.85 15.00 -13.56
C LYS A 118 20.96 14.84 -14.59
N ARG A 119 21.13 13.63 -15.10
CA ARG A 119 21.99 13.43 -16.28
C ARG A 119 21.47 14.33 -17.38
N PRO A 120 22.35 15.09 -18.05
CA PRO A 120 21.92 15.87 -19.20
C PRO A 120 21.22 14.92 -20.16
N ALA A 121 19.98 15.25 -20.52
CA ALA A 121 19.21 14.42 -21.43
C ALA A 121 19.78 14.63 -22.84
N GLU A 122 20.47 13.63 -23.34
CA GLU A 122 21.04 13.66 -24.71
C GLU A 122 19.99 13.33 -25.79
N ARG A 123 18.89 12.73 -25.37
CA ARG A 123 17.80 12.34 -26.28
C ARG A 123 16.45 12.66 -25.66
N PHE A 124 15.59 13.23 -26.46
CA PHE A 124 14.21 13.55 -26.07
C PHE A 124 13.24 12.76 -26.93
N LEU A 125 12.22 12.20 -26.31
CA LEU A 125 11.11 11.53 -27.00
C LEU A 125 9.82 12.29 -26.65
N GLY A 126 9.23 12.94 -27.64
CA GLY A 126 7.90 13.53 -27.53
C GLY A 126 6.84 12.44 -27.70
N ILE A 127 5.81 12.44 -26.87
CA ILE A 127 4.69 11.52 -26.94
C ILE A 127 3.41 12.34 -26.95
N ASP A 128 2.58 12.15 -27.97
CA ASP A 128 1.25 12.74 -28.06
C ASP A 128 0.18 11.65 -28.07
N PHE A 129 -0.92 11.88 -27.32
CA PHE A 129 -2.05 10.95 -27.25
C PHE A 129 -2.97 11.18 -28.46
N ALA A 130 -3.11 10.15 -29.30
CA ALA A 130 -3.92 10.22 -30.51
C ALA A 130 -5.25 9.48 -30.34
N MET A 131 -6.31 10.03 -30.88
CA MET A 131 -7.66 9.39 -30.85
C MET A 131 -7.67 8.08 -31.68
N GLN A 132 -6.87 8.01 -32.75
CA GLN A 132 -6.69 6.80 -33.56
C GLN A 132 -5.40 6.08 -33.14
N GLY A 133 -5.47 5.27 -32.12
CA GLY A 133 -4.32 4.62 -31.49
C GLY A 133 -4.08 5.15 -30.08
N MET A 134 -3.05 4.64 -29.43
CA MET A 134 -2.73 5.04 -28.05
C MET A 134 -1.89 6.33 -28.03
N CYS A 135 -0.84 6.37 -28.80
CA CYS A 135 0.01 7.55 -28.89
C CYS A 135 0.85 7.55 -30.19
N VAL A 136 1.35 8.74 -30.53
CA VAL A 136 2.31 8.99 -31.59
C VAL A 136 3.58 9.53 -30.96
N PHE A 137 4.71 8.95 -31.34
CA PHE A 137 6.02 9.39 -30.88
C PHE A 137 6.59 10.46 -31.83
N SER A 138 7.45 11.33 -31.32
CA SER A 138 8.17 12.32 -32.12
C SER A 138 9.04 11.71 -33.24
N THR A 139 9.30 10.42 -33.16
CA THR A 139 9.98 9.61 -34.22
C THR A 139 9.07 9.29 -35.41
N GLY A 140 7.75 9.60 -35.32
CA GLY A 140 6.74 9.21 -36.32
C GLY A 140 6.15 7.82 -36.08
N GLU A 141 6.67 7.05 -35.16
CA GLU A 141 6.11 5.74 -34.77
C GLU A 141 4.77 5.92 -34.06
N ARG A 142 3.88 4.95 -34.24
CA ARG A 142 2.56 4.93 -33.58
C ARG A 142 2.42 3.67 -32.72
N ALA A 143 2.06 3.87 -31.46
CA ALA A 143 1.64 2.75 -30.61
C ALA A 143 0.13 2.52 -30.76
N GLY A 144 -0.23 1.29 -31.13
CA GLY A 144 -1.62 0.88 -31.26
C GLY A 144 -2.29 0.70 -29.89
N TYR A 145 -3.61 0.87 -29.86
CA TYR A 145 -4.42 0.60 -28.67
C TYR A 145 -4.42 -0.91 -28.41
N PRO A 146 -3.90 -1.40 -27.28
CA PRO A 146 -4.13 -2.78 -26.92
C PRO A 146 -5.64 -2.95 -26.75
N MET A 147 -6.22 -3.93 -27.43
CA MET A 147 -7.67 -4.14 -27.45
C MET A 147 -8.19 -4.61 -26.09
N PHE A 148 -8.11 -3.73 -25.07
CA PHE A 148 -8.51 -4.00 -23.70
C PHE A 148 -9.98 -4.38 -23.58
N TYR A 149 -10.86 -3.82 -24.41
CA TYR A 149 -12.29 -4.13 -24.38
C TYR A 149 -12.59 -5.63 -24.60
N ARG A 150 -11.79 -6.32 -25.43
CA ARG A 150 -11.93 -7.78 -25.63
C ARG A 150 -11.46 -8.54 -24.39
N LYS A 151 -10.37 -8.09 -23.76
CA LYS A 151 -9.85 -8.68 -22.52
C LYS A 151 -10.78 -8.39 -21.34
N GLU A 152 -11.36 -7.19 -21.27
CA GLU A 152 -12.33 -6.79 -20.26
C GLU A 152 -13.61 -7.64 -20.32
N LYS A 153 -14.18 -7.84 -21.52
CA LYS A 153 -15.31 -8.77 -21.69
C LYS A 153 -14.99 -10.20 -21.26
N LYS A 154 -13.78 -10.69 -21.58
CA LYS A 154 -13.32 -12.01 -21.15
C LYS A 154 -13.17 -12.06 -19.62
N LEU A 155 -12.56 -11.06 -19.02
CA LEU A 155 -12.43 -10.96 -17.56
C LEU A 155 -13.78 -10.95 -16.86
N ALA A 156 -14.70 -10.12 -17.31
CA ALA A 156 -16.06 -10.03 -16.75
C ALA A 156 -16.81 -11.39 -16.85
N ARG A 157 -16.61 -12.12 -17.96
CA ARG A 157 -17.18 -13.47 -18.12
C ARG A 157 -16.60 -14.47 -17.12
N GLU A 158 -15.28 -14.46 -16.91
CA GLU A 158 -14.64 -15.37 -15.95
C GLU A 158 -14.95 -14.98 -14.50
N GLN A 159 -15.09 -13.70 -14.20
CA GLN A 159 -15.55 -13.21 -12.89
C GLN A 159 -16.99 -13.69 -12.58
N ARG A 160 -17.90 -13.66 -13.58
CA ARG A 160 -19.26 -14.22 -13.40
C ARG A 160 -19.23 -15.70 -13.11
N LYS A 161 -18.41 -16.47 -13.83
CA LYS A 161 -18.26 -17.91 -13.54
C LYS A 161 -17.77 -18.14 -12.12
N LEU A 162 -16.73 -17.41 -11.68
CA LEU A 162 -16.22 -17.50 -10.31
C LEU A 162 -17.26 -17.14 -9.25
N SER A 163 -18.14 -16.16 -9.52
CA SER A 163 -19.20 -15.78 -8.57
C SER A 163 -20.29 -16.86 -8.41
N HIS A 164 -20.44 -17.75 -9.39
CA HIS A 164 -21.37 -18.88 -9.35
C HIS A 164 -20.73 -20.19 -8.84
N CYS A 165 -19.40 -20.22 -8.66
CA CYS A 165 -18.77 -21.37 -8.03
C CYS A 165 -19.07 -21.38 -6.53
N GLU A 166 -19.50 -22.54 -6.02
CA GLU A 166 -19.66 -22.75 -4.59
C GLU A 166 -18.31 -22.59 -3.90
N LYS A 167 -18.32 -21.93 -2.76
CA LYS A 167 -17.15 -21.86 -1.91
C LYS A 167 -16.96 -23.24 -1.27
N GLY A 168 -15.99 -24.00 -1.78
CA GLY A 168 -15.51 -25.20 -1.11
C GLY A 168 -14.87 -24.91 0.26
#